data_ae23853b0c1fff4e19e2f59dd537ef01
#
_entry.id   ae23853b0c1fff4e19e2f59dd537ef01
#
_cell.length_a   1.000
_cell.length_b   1.000
_cell.length_c   1.000
_cell.angle_alpha   90.00
_cell.angle_beta   90.00
_cell.angle_gamma   90.00
#
_symmetry.space_group_name_H-M   'P 1'
#
loop_
_entity.id
_entity.type
_entity.pdbx_description
1 polymer ?
#
loop_
_entity_poly.entity_id
_entity_poly.type
_entity_poly.pdbx_seq_one_letter_code
_entity_poly.pdbx_strand_id
1 'polypeptide(L)'
;MNVWHYMLIFGAGLTLGVILHPLARMIESQGIDSFLDGLGRFIGYPFSLVGRLIRRIRPSKEVPKEAPAEAPPHVDPREQQISDTAQTIRGILLSLATVIQRTDQAASDSSQALGDARNTIDRMRLPDDLLEVHSLLLSEIDRVISSNSALKRDLAHSREILATQRQQIESLKTAVRIDGMTQLANRACFDEKLTEMIRLLDRYEETFSLLMIDVDNFKTINDTHGHQGGDRVLKGVAYKIRSTVRQTDFVARFGGDEFAAILLKSTAVSAAGVAEKLCRQIRESRFLLDGEEVRTSLSIGVAQALPGESEKDLLKRADSALYRVKHGGRNGLAVAEGPKEGPDTV
;
A
#
# COMPACT_ATOMS: atom_id res chain seq x y z
N MET A 1 -43.18 18.70 -8.66
CA MET A 1 -41.80 18.37 -8.24
C MET A 1 -41.50 19.22 -7.03
N ASN A 2 -41.49 18.61 -5.83
CA ASN A 2 -41.54 19.32 -4.55
C ASN A 2 -40.15 19.85 -4.14
N VAL A 3 -40.13 21.12 -3.72
CA VAL A 3 -39.00 21.88 -3.17
C VAL A 3 -38.26 21.10 -2.09
N TRP A 4 -38.90 20.15 -1.41
CA TRP A 4 -38.30 19.24 -0.39
C TRP A 4 -37.24 18.30 -0.95
N HIS A 5 -37.27 17.90 -2.22
CA HIS A 5 -36.27 17.02 -2.83
C HIS A 5 -34.95 17.76 -3.05
N TYR A 6 -34.99 19.04 -3.42
CA TYR A 6 -33.80 19.89 -3.56
C TYR A 6 -33.18 20.24 -2.21
N MET A 7 -33.98 20.41 -1.17
CA MET A 7 -33.50 20.65 0.20
C MET A 7 -32.78 19.43 0.75
N LEU A 8 -33.20 18.20 0.44
CA LEU A 8 -32.52 16.97 0.90
C LEU A 8 -31.15 16.75 0.22
N ILE A 9 -31.06 17.02 -1.09
CA ILE A 9 -29.80 16.87 -1.84
C ILE A 9 -28.81 17.99 -1.51
N PHE A 10 -29.27 19.22 -1.36
CA PHE A 10 -28.45 20.36 -0.95
C PHE A 10 -28.07 20.28 0.54
N GLY A 11 -28.97 19.78 1.38
CA GLY A 11 -28.74 19.52 2.80
C GLY A 11 -27.68 18.42 3.02
N ALA A 12 -27.67 17.34 2.23
CA ALA A 12 -26.68 16.28 2.34
C ALA A 12 -25.27 16.75 1.89
N GLY A 13 -25.17 17.57 0.84
CA GLY A 13 -23.89 18.14 0.39
C GLY A 13 -23.30 19.17 1.37
N LEU A 14 -24.15 20.03 1.93
CA LEU A 14 -23.73 21.02 2.92
C LEU A 14 -23.42 20.38 4.28
N THR A 15 -24.18 19.36 4.69
CA THR A 15 -23.93 18.62 5.94
C THR A 15 -22.63 17.80 5.87
N LEU A 16 -22.28 17.23 4.72
CA LEU A 16 -20.97 16.55 4.55
C LEU A 16 -19.81 17.55 4.65
N GLY A 17 -19.88 18.69 4.02
CA GLY A 17 -18.83 19.72 4.07
C GLY A 17 -18.72 20.40 5.44
N VAL A 18 -19.84 20.67 6.10
CA VAL A 18 -19.91 21.33 7.41
C VAL A 18 -19.53 20.34 8.55
N ILE A 19 -19.74 19.03 8.34
CA ILE A 19 -19.39 18.01 9.34
C ILE A 19 -17.96 17.50 9.16
N LEU A 20 -17.48 17.35 7.93
CA LEU A 20 -16.11 16.83 7.66
C LEU A 20 -15.00 17.82 8.06
N HIS A 21 -15.21 19.12 7.92
CA HIS A 21 -14.18 20.10 8.25
C HIS A 21 -13.95 20.27 9.76
N PRO A 22 -14.97 20.41 10.62
CA PRO A 22 -14.77 20.40 12.08
C PRO A 22 -14.37 19.03 12.62
N LEU A 23 -14.79 17.91 11.97
CA LEU A 23 -14.39 16.55 12.32
C LEU A 23 -12.89 16.32 12.10
N ALA A 24 -12.34 16.77 10.98
CA ALA A 24 -10.91 16.70 10.72
C ALA A 24 -10.09 17.49 11.77
N ARG A 25 -10.53 18.71 12.13
CA ARG A 25 -9.91 19.51 13.19
C ARG A 25 -10.04 18.90 14.59
N MET A 26 -11.14 18.19 14.86
CA MET A 26 -11.36 17.54 16.15
C MET A 26 -10.50 16.30 16.33
N ILE A 27 -10.25 15.54 15.24
CA ILE A 27 -9.32 14.41 15.22
C ILE A 27 -7.87 14.87 15.41
N GLU A 28 -7.49 15.99 14.81
CA GLU A 28 -6.15 16.60 15.00
C GLU A 28 -5.93 17.13 16.42
N SER A 29 -6.97 17.64 17.09
CA SER A 29 -6.81 18.30 18.38
C SER A 29 -7.05 17.41 19.62
N GLN A 30 -7.86 16.36 19.51
CA GLN A 30 -8.31 15.57 20.67
C GLN A 30 -8.09 14.05 20.56
N GLY A 31 -7.57 13.55 19.44
CA GLY A 31 -7.30 12.14 19.22
C GLY A 31 -8.54 11.30 18.87
N ILE A 32 -8.27 10.14 18.28
CA ILE A 32 -9.27 9.19 17.73
C ILE A 32 -10.26 8.68 18.80
N ASP A 33 -9.83 8.55 20.06
CA ASP A 33 -10.67 8.01 21.13
C ASP A 33 -11.83 8.95 21.49
N SER A 34 -11.61 10.26 21.47
CA SER A 34 -12.65 11.28 21.72
C SER A 34 -13.66 11.38 20.59
N PHE A 35 -13.23 11.10 19.36
CA PHE A 35 -14.07 11.02 18.18
C PHE A 35 -15.01 9.82 18.21
N LEU A 36 -14.51 8.65 18.57
CA LEU A 36 -15.31 7.41 18.67
C LEU A 36 -16.36 7.49 19.77
N ASP A 37 -16.06 8.16 20.90
CA ASP A 37 -17.03 8.41 21.97
C ASP A 37 -18.12 9.42 21.56
N GLY A 38 -17.78 10.41 20.73
CA GLY A 38 -18.74 11.34 20.14
C GLY A 38 -19.69 10.67 19.15
N LEU A 39 -19.18 9.80 18.29
CA LEU A 39 -19.93 9.04 17.31
C LEU A 39 -20.91 8.03 17.98
N GLY A 40 -20.47 7.40 19.07
CA GLY A 40 -21.29 6.48 19.86
C GLY A 40 -22.52 7.16 20.50
N ARG A 41 -22.40 8.42 20.91
CA ARG A 41 -23.52 9.21 21.42
C ARG A 41 -24.51 9.63 20.34
N PHE A 42 -24.04 9.81 19.11
CA PHE A 42 -24.89 10.25 18.01
C PHE A 42 -25.69 9.10 17.36
N ILE A 43 -25.16 7.86 17.40
CA ILE A 43 -25.79 6.67 16.76
C ILE A 43 -26.58 5.84 17.78
N GLY A 44 -26.58 6.20 19.07
CA GLY A 44 -27.38 5.51 20.11
C GLY A 44 -26.91 4.07 20.42
N TYR A 45 -25.72 3.67 19.97
CA TYR A 45 -25.12 2.36 20.24
C TYR A 45 -23.86 2.49 21.10
N PRO A 46 -23.72 1.69 22.18
CA PRO A 46 -22.51 1.76 23.01
C PRO A 46 -21.33 1.07 22.30
N PHE A 47 -20.43 1.85 21.71
CA PHE A 47 -19.17 1.37 21.11
C PHE A 47 -18.14 0.87 22.14
N SER A 48 -18.55 0.70 23.39
CA SER A 48 -17.69 0.18 24.48
C SER A 48 -17.13 -1.24 24.23
N LEU A 49 -17.72 -2.01 23.31
CA LEU A 49 -17.21 -3.32 22.88
C LEU A 49 -16.03 -3.23 21.94
N VAL A 50 -16.04 -2.26 21.01
CA VAL A 50 -14.94 -2.04 20.04
C VAL A 50 -13.71 -1.46 20.73
N GLY A 51 -13.91 -0.53 21.66
CA GLY A 51 -12.83 0.04 22.48
C GLY A 51 -12.17 -0.99 23.41
N ARG A 52 -12.91 -2.00 23.89
CA ARG A 52 -12.35 -3.12 24.69
C ARG A 52 -11.56 -4.11 23.80
N LEU A 53 -11.96 -4.31 22.55
CA LEU A 53 -11.24 -5.18 21.62
C LEU A 53 -9.89 -4.54 21.21
N ILE A 54 -9.87 -3.23 20.95
CA ILE A 54 -8.66 -2.48 20.58
C ILE A 54 -7.67 -2.41 21.76
N ARG A 55 -8.16 -2.27 23.02
CA ARG A 55 -7.28 -2.31 24.20
C ARG A 55 -6.68 -3.69 24.50
N ARG A 56 -7.29 -4.77 24.00
CA ARG A 56 -6.77 -6.14 24.18
C ARG A 56 -5.66 -6.49 23.17
N ILE A 57 -5.47 -5.66 22.13
CA ILE A 57 -4.44 -5.83 21.08
C ILE A 57 -3.18 -4.99 21.40
N ARG A 58 -3.19 -4.15 22.43
CA ARG A 58 -1.96 -3.47 22.89
C ARG A 58 -1.09 -4.44 23.67
N PRO A 59 0.10 -4.82 23.18
CA PRO A 59 1.03 -5.62 23.98
C PRO A 59 1.53 -4.79 25.14
N SER A 60 1.55 -5.40 26.32
CA SER A 60 2.13 -4.84 27.56
C SER A 60 3.60 -4.51 27.30
N LYS A 61 3.98 -3.25 27.51
CA LYS A 61 5.38 -2.83 27.53
C LYS A 61 5.97 -3.19 28.89
N GLU A 62 6.69 -4.28 28.95
CA GLU A 62 7.88 -4.40 29.77
C GLU A 62 9.01 -4.91 28.88
N VAL A 63 9.89 -4.00 28.48
CA VAL A 63 11.08 -4.30 27.68
C VAL A 63 12.29 -4.22 28.63
N PRO A 64 13.13 -5.29 28.71
CA PRO A 64 14.45 -5.18 29.34
C PRO A 64 15.32 -4.23 28.51
N LYS A 65 16.11 -3.42 29.20
CA LYS A 65 17.11 -2.54 28.58
C LYS A 65 18.18 -3.38 27.90
N GLU A 66 18.08 -3.53 26.60
CA GLU A 66 19.17 -3.94 25.72
C GLU A 66 19.69 -2.76 24.91
N ALA A 67 20.96 -2.82 24.54
CA ALA A 67 21.78 -1.80 23.92
C ALA A 67 21.16 -1.11 22.70
N PRO A 68 21.62 0.09 22.27
CA PRO A 68 20.96 0.89 21.25
C PRO A 68 20.94 0.16 19.92
N ALA A 69 19.77 -0.36 19.55
CA ALA A 69 19.51 -0.85 18.21
C ALA A 69 19.59 0.33 17.23
N GLU A 70 20.35 0.13 16.15
CA GLU A 70 20.45 1.05 15.03
C GLU A 70 19.04 1.43 14.54
N ALA A 71 18.88 2.72 14.25
CA ALA A 71 17.60 3.28 13.78
C ALA A 71 17.14 2.53 12.52
N PRO A 72 15.84 2.23 12.38
CA PRO A 72 15.31 1.63 11.16
C PRO A 72 15.58 2.55 9.97
N PRO A 73 15.73 2.02 8.75
CA PRO A 73 16.05 2.78 7.55
C PRO A 73 15.06 3.93 7.38
N HIS A 74 15.58 5.12 7.11
CA HIS A 74 14.81 6.36 6.94
C HIS A 74 13.94 6.24 5.69
N VAL A 75 12.73 5.69 5.86
CA VAL A 75 11.66 5.81 4.85
C VAL A 75 11.19 7.25 4.92
N ASP A 76 11.08 7.93 3.77
CA ASP A 76 10.54 9.29 3.72
C ASP A 76 9.15 9.27 4.38
N PRO A 77 8.93 10.04 5.47
CA PRO A 77 7.66 10.04 6.19
C PRO A 77 6.46 10.35 5.29
N ARG A 78 6.69 11.05 4.18
CA ARG A 78 5.66 11.40 3.19
C ARG A 78 5.24 10.21 2.34
N GLU A 79 6.20 9.38 1.89
CA GLU A 79 5.89 8.15 1.13
C GLU A 79 5.14 7.14 1.98
N GLN A 80 5.55 6.97 3.23
CA GLN A 80 4.87 6.09 4.16
C GLN A 80 3.45 6.58 4.46
N GLN A 81 3.27 7.88 4.66
CA GLN A 81 1.95 8.49 4.89
C GLN A 81 1.03 8.35 3.66
N ILE A 82 1.56 8.49 2.44
CA ILE A 82 0.79 8.28 1.19
C ILE A 82 0.39 6.81 1.07
N SER A 83 1.29 5.87 1.33
CA SER A 83 1.02 4.43 1.28
C SER A 83 -0.05 4.03 2.30
N ASP A 84 0.08 4.46 3.55
CA ASP A 84 -0.87 4.16 4.63
C ASP A 84 -2.25 4.76 4.34
N THR A 85 -2.28 5.99 3.81
CA THR A 85 -3.52 6.65 3.40
C THR A 85 -4.19 5.89 2.25
N ALA A 86 -3.43 5.47 1.23
CA ALA A 86 -3.94 4.70 0.11
C ALA A 86 -4.48 3.33 0.55
N GLN A 87 -3.82 2.67 1.50
CA GLN A 87 -4.27 1.40 2.07
C GLN A 87 -5.56 1.57 2.88
N THR A 88 -5.68 2.64 3.65
CA THR A 88 -6.90 2.99 4.40
C THR A 88 -8.06 3.26 3.46
N ILE A 89 -7.87 4.07 2.42
CA ILE A 89 -8.89 4.36 1.41
C ILE A 89 -9.33 3.07 0.70
N ARG A 90 -8.39 2.18 0.35
CA ARG A 90 -8.70 0.88 -0.24
C ARG A 90 -9.58 0.03 0.68
N GLY A 91 -9.31 0.00 1.98
CA GLY A 91 -10.13 -0.69 2.98
C GLY A 91 -11.56 -0.15 3.03
N ILE A 92 -11.71 1.17 3.02
CA ILE A 92 -13.02 1.84 2.99
C ILE A 92 -13.79 1.50 1.71
N LEU A 93 -13.15 1.57 0.54
CA LEU A 93 -13.78 1.25 -0.74
C LEU A 93 -14.22 -0.22 -0.83
N LEU A 94 -13.46 -1.15 -0.26
CA LEU A 94 -13.84 -2.57 -0.17
C LEU A 94 -15.06 -2.77 0.72
N SER A 95 -15.09 -2.10 1.87
CA SER A 95 -16.23 -2.15 2.79
C SER A 95 -17.50 -1.58 2.15
N LEU A 96 -17.40 -0.43 1.47
CA LEU A 96 -18.51 0.18 0.74
C LEU A 96 -19.03 -0.73 -0.37
N ALA A 97 -18.14 -1.34 -1.16
CA ALA A 97 -18.54 -2.27 -2.21
C ALA A 97 -19.33 -3.48 -1.65
N THR A 98 -18.92 -3.99 -0.48
CA THR A 98 -19.60 -5.09 0.19
C THR A 98 -20.99 -4.67 0.69
N VAL A 99 -21.12 -3.47 1.27
CA VAL A 99 -22.41 -2.93 1.71
C VAL A 99 -23.35 -2.74 0.52
N ILE A 100 -22.88 -2.13 -0.56
CA ILE A 100 -23.67 -1.93 -1.78
C ILE A 100 -24.15 -3.29 -2.34
N GLN A 101 -23.29 -4.29 -2.37
CA GLN A 101 -23.66 -5.62 -2.87
C GLN A 101 -24.74 -6.28 -2.01
N ARG A 102 -24.62 -6.20 -0.68
CA ARG A 102 -25.63 -6.73 0.24
C ARG A 102 -26.95 -6.01 0.12
N THR A 103 -26.94 -4.68 0.00
CA THR A 103 -28.15 -3.85 -0.16
C THR A 103 -28.86 -4.15 -1.47
N ASP A 104 -28.11 -4.33 -2.56
CA ASP A 104 -28.67 -4.70 -3.86
C ASP A 104 -29.34 -6.09 -3.84
N GLN A 105 -28.72 -7.07 -3.20
CA GLN A 105 -29.31 -8.39 -3.01
C GLN A 105 -30.60 -8.31 -2.18
N ALA A 106 -30.57 -7.59 -1.06
CA ALA A 106 -31.75 -7.40 -0.21
C ALA A 106 -32.89 -6.69 -0.94
N ALA A 107 -32.58 -5.68 -1.76
CA ALA A 107 -33.59 -5.00 -2.59
C ALA A 107 -34.15 -5.93 -3.67
N SER A 108 -33.35 -6.83 -4.21
CA SER A 108 -33.78 -7.85 -5.18
C SER A 108 -34.73 -8.85 -4.54
N ASP A 109 -34.34 -9.41 -3.41
CA ASP A 109 -35.16 -10.40 -2.67
C ASP A 109 -36.48 -9.79 -2.20
N SER A 110 -36.45 -8.55 -1.71
CA SER A 110 -37.64 -7.80 -1.33
C SER A 110 -38.58 -7.53 -2.54
N SER A 111 -38.04 -7.17 -3.69
CA SER A 111 -38.85 -6.95 -4.90
C SER A 111 -39.52 -8.22 -5.39
N GLN A 112 -38.84 -9.35 -5.29
CA GLN A 112 -39.40 -10.66 -5.65
C GLN A 112 -40.52 -11.06 -4.66
N ALA A 113 -40.29 -10.95 -3.37
CA ALA A 113 -41.30 -11.27 -2.35
C ALA A 113 -42.58 -10.37 -2.49
N LEU A 114 -42.37 -9.10 -2.76
CA LEU A 114 -43.49 -8.17 -3.00
C LEU A 114 -44.24 -8.51 -4.30
N GLY A 115 -43.56 -8.92 -5.36
CA GLY A 115 -44.17 -9.39 -6.60
C GLY A 115 -45.05 -10.63 -6.39
N ASP A 116 -44.55 -11.59 -5.58
CA ASP A 116 -45.27 -12.80 -5.23
C ASP A 116 -46.50 -12.49 -4.34
N ALA A 117 -46.34 -11.60 -3.36
CA ALA A 117 -47.43 -11.11 -2.53
C ALA A 117 -48.51 -10.38 -3.36
N ARG A 118 -48.09 -9.49 -4.27
CA ARG A 118 -49.00 -8.80 -5.21
C ARG A 118 -49.81 -9.78 -6.03
N ASN A 119 -49.18 -10.77 -6.65
CA ASN A 119 -49.84 -11.79 -7.45
C ASN A 119 -50.80 -12.65 -6.60
N THR A 120 -50.49 -12.89 -5.36
CA THR A 120 -51.36 -13.64 -4.43
C THR A 120 -52.61 -12.82 -4.09
N ILE A 121 -52.43 -11.54 -3.75
CA ILE A 121 -53.52 -10.63 -3.41
C ILE A 121 -54.42 -10.40 -4.64
N ASP A 122 -53.86 -10.19 -5.82
CA ASP A 122 -54.59 -9.96 -7.06
C ASP A 122 -55.54 -11.12 -7.46
N ARG A 123 -55.15 -12.34 -7.07
CA ARG A 123 -55.96 -13.55 -7.31
C ARG A 123 -57.00 -13.86 -6.23
N MET A 124 -57.06 -13.09 -5.16
CA MET A 124 -58.05 -13.30 -4.09
C MET A 124 -59.42 -12.82 -4.56
N ARG A 125 -60.43 -13.69 -4.37
CA ARG A 125 -61.84 -13.33 -4.52
C ARG A 125 -62.35 -12.74 -3.20
N LEU A 126 -62.53 -11.42 -3.19
CA LEU A 126 -62.98 -10.69 -2.01
C LEU A 126 -64.43 -10.23 -2.17
N PRO A 127 -65.18 -10.13 -1.05
CA PRO A 127 -66.47 -9.48 -1.00
C PRO A 127 -66.38 -7.99 -1.44
N ASP A 128 -67.50 -7.46 -1.96
CA ASP A 128 -67.56 -6.12 -2.57
C ASP A 128 -67.17 -5.01 -1.59
N ASP A 129 -67.43 -5.15 -0.31
CA ASP A 129 -67.09 -4.23 0.76
C ASP A 129 -65.55 -4.13 1.07
N LEU A 130 -64.79 -5.08 0.55
CA LEU A 130 -63.29 -5.11 0.73
C LEU A 130 -62.53 -4.68 -0.55
N LEU A 131 -63.16 -4.40 -1.66
CA LEU A 131 -62.53 -4.06 -2.95
C LEU A 131 -61.71 -2.78 -2.85
N GLU A 132 -62.13 -1.79 -2.07
CA GLU A 132 -61.40 -0.53 -1.90
C GLU A 132 -60.09 -0.78 -1.14
N VAL A 133 -60.09 -1.58 -0.08
CA VAL A 133 -58.89 -1.96 0.68
C VAL A 133 -57.93 -2.78 -0.19
N HIS A 134 -58.48 -3.67 -1.03
CA HIS A 134 -57.71 -4.49 -1.97
C HIS A 134 -56.97 -3.58 -2.98
N SER A 135 -57.67 -2.64 -3.59
CA SER A 135 -57.06 -1.71 -4.55
C SER A 135 -55.98 -0.83 -3.92
N LEU A 136 -56.19 -0.38 -2.65
CA LEU A 136 -55.24 0.40 -1.89
C LEU A 136 -53.95 -0.42 -1.60
N LEU A 137 -54.09 -1.69 -1.17
CA LEU A 137 -52.96 -2.57 -0.92
C LEU A 137 -52.13 -2.84 -2.19
N LEU A 138 -52.77 -3.11 -3.32
CA LEU A 138 -52.08 -3.31 -4.59
C LEU A 138 -51.30 -2.05 -5.00
N SER A 139 -51.92 -0.86 -4.85
CA SER A 139 -51.26 0.41 -5.18
C SER A 139 -50.06 0.68 -4.29
N GLU A 140 -50.12 0.31 -3.01
CA GLU A 140 -49.00 0.48 -2.07
C GLU A 140 -47.85 -0.49 -2.37
N ILE A 141 -48.18 -1.74 -2.72
CA ILE A 141 -47.16 -2.72 -3.15
C ILE A 141 -46.46 -2.24 -4.42
N ASP A 142 -47.20 -1.75 -5.42
CA ASP A 142 -46.62 -1.22 -6.65
C ASP A 142 -45.73 0.00 -6.38
N ARG A 143 -46.05 0.84 -5.40
CA ARG A 143 -45.27 1.97 -4.95
C ARG A 143 -43.93 1.50 -4.35
N VAL A 144 -43.96 0.47 -3.51
CA VAL A 144 -42.75 -0.09 -2.88
C VAL A 144 -41.84 -0.78 -3.90
N ILE A 145 -42.43 -1.54 -4.85
CA ILE A 145 -41.70 -2.15 -5.97
C ILE A 145 -40.98 -1.09 -6.81
N SER A 146 -41.69 0.02 -7.11
CA SER A 146 -41.14 1.14 -7.86
C SER A 146 -39.98 1.83 -7.10
N SER A 147 -40.13 2.00 -5.79
CA SER A 147 -39.08 2.55 -4.92
C SER A 147 -37.84 1.63 -4.87
N ASN A 148 -38.03 0.31 -4.72
CA ASN A 148 -36.92 -0.66 -4.78
C ASN A 148 -36.22 -0.65 -6.15
N SER A 149 -36.94 -0.45 -7.23
CA SER A 149 -36.36 -0.36 -8.58
C SER A 149 -35.53 0.92 -8.76
N ALA A 150 -35.93 2.03 -8.13
CA ALA A 150 -35.12 3.24 -8.05
C ALA A 150 -33.84 3.03 -7.24
N LEU A 151 -33.96 2.41 -6.06
CA LEU A 151 -32.80 2.07 -5.21
C LEU A 151 -31.77 1.20 -5.95
N LYS A 152 -32.21 0.19 -6.70
CA LYS A 152 -31.32 -0.63 -7.53
C LYS A 152 -30.54 0.19 -8.56
N ARG A 153 -31.19 1.17 -9.21
CA ARG A 153 -30.51 2.06 -10.16
C ARG A 153 -29.45 2.92 -9.48
N ASP A 154 -29.75 3.46 -8.30
CA ASP A 154 -28.83 4.28 -7.54
C ASP A 154 -27.62 3.47 -7.05
N LEU A 155 -27.86 2.21 -6.64
CA LEU A 155 -26.79 1.26 -6.26
C LEU A 155 -25.89 0.89 -7.46
N ALA A 156 -26.48 0.68 -8.64
CA ALA A 156 -25.72 0.42 -9.87
C ALA A 156 -24.82 1.62 -10.23
N HIS A 157 -25.34 2.84 -10.16
CA HIS A 157 -24.57 4.06 -10.37
C HIS A 157 -23.45 4.23 -9.34
N SER A 158 -23.72 3.95 -8.06
CA SER A 158 -22.71 3.99 -7.01
C SER A 158 -21.58 2.97 -7.24
N ARG A 159 -21.88 1.79 -7.79
CA ARG A 159 -20.88 0.79 -8.19
C ARG A 159 -19.97 1.31 -9.29
N GLU A 160 -20.52 1.97 -10.28
CA GLU A 160 -19.76 2.56 -11.40
C GLU A 160 -18.80 3.64 -10.91
N ILE A 161 -19.27 4.54 -10.02
CA ILE A 161 -18.42 5.55 -9.38
C ILE A 161 -17.27 4.90 -8.61
N LEU A 162 -17.55 3.88 -7.80
CA LEU A 162 -16.52 3.17 -7.03
C LEU A 162 -15.50 2.47 -7.93
N ALA A 163 -15.91 1.90 -9.05
CA ALA A 163 -15.01 1.30 -10.02
C ALA A 163 -14.06 2.34 -10.64
N THR A 164 -14.60 3.49 -11.03
CA THR A 164 -13.83 4.61 -11.58
C THR A 164 -12.82 5.15 -10.56
N GLN A 165 -13.23 5.35 -9.31
CA GLN A 165 -12.35 5.82 -8.24
C GLN A 165 -11.23 4.82 -7.95
N ARG A 166 -11.50 3.51 -7.97
CA ARG A 166 -10.47 2.47 -7.85
C ARG A 166 -9.45 2.57 -8.98
N GLN A 167 -9.91 2.74 -10.20
CA GLN A 167 -9.02 2.89 -11.37
C GLN A 167 -8.14 4.14 -11.25
N GLN A 168 -8.70 5.26 -10.77
CA GLN A 168 -7.93 6.47 -10.51
C GLN A 168 -6.87 6.28 -9.42
N ILE A 169 -7.19 5.59 -8.32
CA ILE A 169 -6.24 5.29 -7.25
C ILE A 169 -5.11 4.38 -7.77
N GLU A 170 -5.42 3.36 -8.57
CA GLU A 170 -4.37 2.51 -9.17
C GLU A 170 -3.50 3.28 -10.18
N SER A 171 -4.08 4.20 -10.96
CA SER A 171 -3.29 5.05 -11.85
C SER A 171 -2.39 6.02 -11.09
N LEU A 172 -2.86 6.59 -9.98
CA LEU A 172 -2.04 7.42 -9.09
C LEU A 172 -0.91 6.62 -8.45
N LYS A 173 -1.16 5.40 -7.98
CA LYS A 173 -0.10 4.50 -7.49
C LYS A 173 0.93 4.18 -8.56
N THR A 174 0.49 3.94 -9.80
CA THR A 174 1.39 3.70 -10.92
C THR A 174 2.24 4.93 -11.24
N ALA A 175 1.67 6.13 -11.12
CA ALA A 175 2.41 7.39 -11.27
C ALA A 175 3.47 7.62 -10.17
N VAL A 176 3.29 7.01 -8.98
CA VAL A 176 4.23 7.11 -7.83
C VAL A 176 5.21 5.93 -7.79
N ARG A 177 5.36 5.13 -8.86
CA ARG A 177 6.28 3.96 -8.89
C ARG A 177 7.75 4.32 -9.10
N ILE A 178 8.04 5.57 -9.40
CA ILE A 178 9.38 6.07 -9.73
C ILE A 178 9.82 7.04 -8.64
N ASP A 179 11.04 6.88 -8.18
CA ASP A 179 11.69 7.87 -7.31
C ASP A 179 11.90 9.19 -8.07
N GLY A 180 11.33 10.26 -7.55
CA GLY A 180 11.33 11.57 -8.21
C GLY A 180 12.74 12.16 -8.44
N MET A 181 13.71 11.79 -7.60
CA MET A 181 15.08 12.30 -7.68
C MET A 181 15.93 11.51 -8.68
N THR A 182 15.94 10.19 -8.57
CA THR A 182 16.86 9.30 -9.32
C THR A 182 16.25 8.75 -10.60
N GLN A 183 14.93 8.86 -10.78
CA GLN A 183 14.17 8.28 -11.90
C GLN A 183 14.28 6.74 -11.99
N LEU A 184 14.73 6.11 -10.93
CA LEU A 184 14.67 4.65 -10.75
C LEU A 184 13.31 4.26 -10.18
N ALA A 185 13.00 2.96 -10.15
CA ALA A 185 11.86 2.49 -9.38
C ALA A 185 12.01 2.89 -7.90
N ASN A 186 10.90 3.14 -7.24
CA ASN A 186 10.93 3.36 -5.79
C ASN A 186 10.82 2.03 -5.02
N ARG A 187 10.89 2.08 -3.69
CA ARG A 187 10.81 0.93 -2.81
C ARG A 187 9.51 0.13 -3.00
N ALA A 188 8.36 0.80 -3.13
CA ALA A 188 7.08 0.09 -3.31
C ALA A 188 7.08 -0.75 -4.59
N CYS A 189 7.62 -0.21 -5.68
CA CYS A 189 7.78 -0.93 -6.93
C CYS A 189 8.79 -2.09 -6.82
N PHE A 190 9.84 -1.91 -6.01
CA PHE A 190 10.81 -2.97 -5.72
C PHE A 190 10.16 -4.13 -4.95
N ASP A 191 9.40 -3.85 -3.89
CA ASP A 191 8.73 -4.87 -3.08
C ASP A 191 7.76 -5.70 -3.93
N GLU A 192 6.97 -5.06 -4.80
CA GLU A 192 6.09 -5.77 -5.76
C GLU A 192 6.89 -6.65 -6.72
N LYS A 193 8.01 -6.14 -7.25
CA LYS A 193 8.85 -6.91 -8.19
C LYS A 193 9.53 -8.09 -7.51
N LEU A 194 9.98 -7.93 -6.28
CA LEU A 194 10.57 -9.00 -5.50
C LEU A 194 9.55 -10.13 -5.25
N THR A 195 8.32 -9.76 -4.85
CA THR A 195 7.20 -10.72 -4.71
C THR A 195 6.94 -11.50 -6.00
N GLU A 196 6.93 -10.81 -7.13
CA GLU A 196 6.78 -11.45 -8.45
C GLU A 196 7.91 -12.46 -8.71
N MET A 197 9.16 -12.06 -8.45
CA MET A 197 10.33 -12.88 -8.72
C MET A 197 10.40 -14.14 -7.85
N ILE A 198 10.04 -14.05 -6.58
CA ILE A 198 9.95 -15.22 -5.69
C ILE A 198 8.92 -16.22 -6.24
N ARG A 199 7.74 -15.74 -6.66
CA ARG A 199 6.71 -16.61 -7.24
C ARG A 199 7.18 -17.28 -8.56
N LEU A 200 7.96 -16.58 -9.37
CA LEU A 200 8.53 -17.14 -10.61
C LEU A 200 9.61 -18.17 -10.30
N LEU A 201 10.44 -17.94 -9.28
CA LEU A 201 11.42 -18.91 -8.81
C LEU A 201 10.73 -20.20 -8.35
N ASP A 202 9.71 -20.11 -7.50
CA ASP A 202 9.01 -21.28 -6.94
C ASP A 202 8.25 -22.07 -8.02
N ARG A 203 7.74 -21.39 -9.05
CA ARG A 203 6.91 -22.04 -10.07
C ARG A 203 7.70 -22.55 -11.28
N TYR A 204 8.75 -21.83 -11.66
CA TYR A 204 9.47 -22.06 -12.92
C TYR A 204 10.98 -22.27 -12.71
N GLU A 205 11.46 -22.29 -11.46
CA GLU A 205 12.87 -22.39 -11.11
C GLU A 205 13.73 -21.28 -11.75
N GLU A 206 13.11 -20.12 -12.06
CA GLU A 206 13.83 -18.99 -12.64
C GLU A 206 14.73 -18.32 -11.60
N THR A 207 16.01 -18.66 -11.62
CA THR A 207 17.01 -18.13 -10.69
C THR A 207 17.18 -16.62 -10.86
N PHE A 208 17.30 -15.91 -9.74
CA PHE A 208 17.69 -14.50 -9.70
C PHE A 208 18.56 -14.21 -8.49
N SER A 209 19.24 -13.06 -8.52
CA SER A 209 20.04 -12.57 -7.38
C SER A 209 19.65 -11.15 -7.02
N LEU A 210 19.70 -10.85 -5.73
CA LEU A 210 19.45 -9.55 -5.14
C LEU A 210 20.76 -8.88 -4.75
N LEU A 211 20.93 -7.61 -5.12
CA LEU A 211 21.96 -6.71 -4.64
C LEU A 211 21.32 -5.65 -3.73
N MET A 212 21.80 -5.55 -2.49
CA MET A 212 21.54 -4.37 -1.63
C MET A 212 22.78 -3.49 -1.66
N ILE A 213 22.62 -2.23 -2.00
CA ILE A 213 23.69 -1.30 -2.35
C ILE A 213 23.57 -0.05 -1.48
N ASP A 214 24.65 0.40 -0.90
CA ASP A 214 24.70 1.59 -0.06
C ASP A 214 25.85 2.50 -0.48
N VAL A 215 25.61 3.82 -0.46
CA VAL A 215 26.63 4.83 -0.82
C VAL A 215 27.44 5.18 0.41
N ASP A 216 28.70 4.79 0.40
CA ASP A 216 29.58 4.96 1.54
C ASP A 216 29.79 6.44 1.91
N ASN A 217 29.71 6.73 3.22
CA ASN A 217 29.92 8.06 3.79
C ASN A 217 29.03 9.16 3.21
N PHE A 218 27.84 8.82 2.72
CA PHE A 218 26.92 9.76 2.11
C PHE A 218 26.54 10.92 3.04
N LYS A 219 26.40 10.64 4.34
CA LYS A 219 26.18 11.69 5.34
C LYS A 219 27.27 12.76 5.33
N THR A 220 28.54 12.35 5.24
CA THR A 220 29.67 13.29 5.16
C THR A 220 29.60 14.17 3.91
N ILE A 221 29.14 13.62 2.77
CA ILE A 221 28.93 14.38 1.54
C ILE A 221 27.85 15.45 1.76
N ASN A 222 26.74 15.09 2.39
CA ASN A 222 25.68 16.04 2.71
C ASN A 222 26.16 17.12 3.71
N ASP A 223 26.90 16.73 4.72
CA ASP A 223 27.39 17.65 5.76
C ASP A 223 28.42 18.65 5.16
N THR A 224 29.17 18.25 4.13
CA THR A 224 30.20 19.09 3.50
C THR A 224 29.66 19.93 2.35
N HIS A 225 28.84 19.36 1.46
CA HIS A 225 28.38 19.98 0.21
C HIS A 225 26.88 20.29 0.20
N GLY A 226 26.21 20.13 1.35
CA GLY A 226 24.76 20.31 1.50
C GLY A 226 23.94 19.22 0.81
N HIS A 227 22.62 19.20 1.07
CA HIS A 227 21.71 18.20 0.48
C HIS A 227 21.68 18.25 -1.04
N GLN A 228 21.82 19.42 -1.66
CA GLN A 228 21.86 19.53 -3.12
C GLN A 228 23.10 18.86 -3.74
N GLY A 229 24.24 18.91 -3.03
CA GLY A 229 25.45 18.17 -3.42
C GLY A 229 25.22 16.66 -3.33
N GLY A 230 24.68 16.18 -2.21
CA GLY A 230 24.31 14.78 -2.05
C GLY A 230 23.34 14.28 -3.12
N ASP A 231 22.31 15.06 -3.45
CA ASP A 231 21.34 14.72 -4.50
C ASP A 231 22.00 14.53 -5.87
N ARG A 232 22.99 15.38 -6.21
CA ARG A 232 23.77 15.23 -7.46
C ARG A 232 24.58 13.93 -7.45
N VAL A 233 25.18 13.56 -6.31
CA VAL A 233 25.92 12.29 -6.17
C VAL A 233 24.96 11.12 -6.34
N LEU A 234 23.80 11.11 -5.65
CA LEU A 234 22.81 10.02 -5.77
C LEU A 234 22.29 9.87 -7.20
N LYS A 235 22.02 10.97 -7.91
CA LYS A 235 21.65 10.90 -9.35
C LYS A 235 22.75 10.28 -10.20
N GLY A 236 23.99 10.64 -9.94
CA GLY A 236 25.14 10.07 -10.65
C GLY A 236 25.33 8.58 -10.34
N VAL A 237 25.19 8.17 -9.09
CA VAL A 237 25.22 6.77 -8.66
C VAL A 237 24.09 5.97 -9.31
N ALA A 238 22.86 6.48 -9.27
CA ALA A 238 21.70 5.86 -9.90
C ALA A 238 21.91 5.62 -11.39
N TYR A 239 22.41 6.62 -12.11
CA TYR A 239 22.76 6.50 -13.53
C TYR A 239 23.81 5.40 -13.77
N LYS A 240 24.86 5.35 -12.95
CA LYS A 240 25.92 4.33 -13.07
C LYS A 240 25.39 2.93 -12.81
N ILE A 241 24.57 2.75 -11.76
CA ILE A 241 23.93 1.46 -11.47
C ILE A 241 23.08 1.03 -12.69
N ARG A 242 22.18 1.90 -13.15
CA ARG A 242 21.29 1.58 -14.27
C ARG A 242 22.04 1.26 -15.58
N SER A 243 23.15 1.96 -15.85
CA SER A 243 23.96 1.73 -17.06
C SER A 243 24.85 0.48 -16.98
N THR A 244 25.10 -0.06 -15.78
CA THR A 244 25.97 -1.21 -15.58
C THR A 244 25.22 -2.54 -15.63
N VAL A 245 23.97 -2.56 -15.17
CA VAL A 245 23.09 -3.74 -15.22
C VAL A 245 22.42 -3.86 -16.60
N ARG A 246 21.89 -5.02 -16.91
CA ARG A 246 21.16 -5.26 -18.16
C ARG A 246 19.83 -4.49 -18.19
N GLN A 247 19.30 -4.27 -19.38
CA GLN A 247 18.00 -3.63 -19.53
C GLN A 247 16.86 -4.44 -18.89
N THR A 248 17.01 -5.77 -18.86
CA THR A 248 16.06 -6.71 -18.24
C THR A 248 16.14 -6.72 -16.71
N ASP A 249 17.26 -6.29 -16.14
CA ASP A 249 17.43 -6.25 -14.68
C ASP A 249 16.65 -5.08 -14.09
N PHE A 250 16.18 -5.27 -12.88
CA PHE A 250 15.38 -4.28 -12.17
C PHE A 250 16.24 -3.52 -11.15
N VAL A 251 16.12 -2.19 -11.14
CA VAL A 251 16.86 -1.31 -10.23
C VAL A 251 15.91 -0.34 -9.57
N ALA A 252 16.06 -0.17 -8.26
CA ALA A 252 15.27 0.73 -7.45
C ALA A 252 16.13 1.55 -6.48
N ARG A 253 15.62 2.70 -6.08
CA ARG A 253 16.06 3.39 -4.89
C ARG A 253 15.29 2.82 -3.70
N PHE A 254 15.99 2.19 -2.77
CA PHE A 254 15.39 1.47 -1.65
C PHE A 254 15.20 2.35 -0.41
N GLY A 255 16.11 3.31 -0.20
CA GLY A 255 16.11 4.25 0.92
C GLY A 255 16.79 5.57 0.56
N GLY A 256 17.21 6.34 1.54
CA GLY A 256 17.88 7.63 1.36
C GLY A 256 19.10 7.56 0.45
N ASP A 257 20.08 6.78 0.82
CA ASP A 257 21.35 6.49 0.13
C ASP A 257 21.46 5.03 -0.30
N GLU A 258 20.39 4.26 -0.16
CA GLU A 258 20.33 2.83 -0.45
C GLU A 258 19.65 2.57 -1.80
N PHE A 259 20.21 1.64 -2.56
CA PHE A 259 19.67 1.14 -3.81
C PHE A 259 19.55 -0.39 -3.75
N ALA A 260 18.64 -0.94 -4.55
CA ALA A 260 18.49 -2.37 -4.72
C ALA A 260 18.47 -2.74 -6.21
N ALA A 261 19.04 -3.89 -6.55
CA ALA A 261 18.94 -4.43 -7.90
C ALA A 261 18.59 -5.91 -7.88
N ILE A 262 17.61 -6.30 -8.71
CA ILE A 262 17.23 -7.69 -8.96
C ILE A 262 17.82 -8.09 -10.32
N LEU A 263 18.80 -8.98 -10.31
CA LEU A 263 19.48 -9.49 -11.50
C LEU A 263 18.80 -10.79 -11.94
N LEU A 264 18.14 -10.74 -13.09
CA LEU A 264 17.40 -11.88 -13.61
C LEU A 264 18.34 -12.95 -14.18
N LYS A 265 17.96 -14.22 -14.00
CA LYS A 265 18.73 -15.38 -14.50
C LYS A 265 20.21 -15.28 -14.09
N SER A 266 20.44 -14.92 -12.82
CA SER A 266 21.77 -14.66 -12.27
C SER A 266 22.02 -15.50 -11.03
N THR A 267 23.19 -16.17 -11.01
CA THR A 267 23.72 -16.85 -9.83
C THR A 267 24.46 -15.87 -8.93
N ALA A 268 24.75 -16.28 -7.69
CA ALA A 268 25.56 -15.50 -6.76
C ALA A 268 26.92 -15.06 -7.35
N VAL A 269 27.59 -15.95 -8.10
CA VAL A 269 28.88 -15.66 -8.75
C VAL A 269 28.73 -14.59 -9.83
N SER A 270 27.72 -14.73 -10.70
CA SER A 270 27.45 -13.73 -11.75
C SER A 270 27.09 -12.37 -11.15
N ALA A 271 26.26 -12.37 -10.10
CA ALA A 271 25.84 -11.16 -9.41
C ALA A 271 27.01 -10.48 -8.69
N ALA A 272 27.92 -11.25 -8.09
CA ALA A 272 29.15 -10.73 -7.49
C ALA A 272 30.03 -10.01 -8.53
N GLY A 273 30.16 -10.56 -9.74
CA GLY A 273 30.86 -9.89 -10.84
C GLY A 273 30.25 -8.55 -11.27
N VAL A 274 28.90 -8.45 -11.25
CA VAL A 274 28.22 -7.18 -11.50
C VAL A 274 28.47 -6.20 -10.35
N ALA A 275 28.37 -6.64 -9.11
CA ALA A 275 28.63 -5.82 -7.92
C ALA A 275 30.08 -5.30 -7.89
N GLU A 276 31.07 -6.14 -8.23
CA GLU A 276 32.48 -5.72 -8.33
C GLU A 276 32.68 -4.65 -9.39
N LYS A 277 32.05 -4.81 -10.57
CA LYS A 277 32.09 -3.82 -11.63
C LYS A 277 31.49 -2.48 -11.16
N LEU A 278 30.37 -2.50 -10.42
CA LEU A 278 29.75 -1.32 -9.85
C LEU A 278 30.66 -0.61 -8.84
N CYS A 279 31.22 -1.36 -7.88
CA CYS A 279 32.16 -0.81 -6.89
C CYS A 279 33.34 -0.12 -7.58
N ARG A 280 33.94 -0.77 -8.58
CA ARG A 280 35.05 -0.20 -9.36
C ARG A 280 34.65 1.08 -10.09
N GLN A 281 33.52 1.06 -10.81
CA GLN A 281 33.06 2.23 -11.59
C GLN A 281 32.74 3.43 -10.71
N ILE A 282 32.13 3.24 -9.54
CA ILE A 282 31.82 4.34 -8.64
C ILE A 282 33.10 4.88 -7.99
N ARG A 283 34.01 4.03 -7.54
CA ARG A 283 35.31 4.43 -6.98
C ARG A 283 36.15 5.26 -7.98
N GLU A 284 36.08 4.93 -9.28
CA GLU A 284 36.76 5.64 -10.34
C GLU A 284 36.01 6.91 -10.80
N SER A 285 34.74 7.04 -10.42
CA SER A 285 33.92 8.20 -10.79
C SER A 285 34.31 9.43 -10.01
N ARG A 286 34.26 10.58 -10.69
CA ARG A 286 34.48 11.90 -10.13
C ARG A 286 33.16 12.67 -10.22
N PHE A 287 32.60 13.02 -9.09
CA PHE A 287 31.41 13.83 -9.02
C PHE A 287 31.82 15.28 -8.83
N LEU A 288 31.46 16.14 -9.78
CA LEU A 288 31.80 17.56 -9.73
C LEU A 288 30.70 18.31 -8.96
N LEU A 289 31.03 18.83 -7.78
CA LEU A 289 30.14 19.60 -6.92
C LEU A 289 30.73 21.01 -6.74
N ASP A 290 30.10 22.02 -7.30
CA ASP A 290 30.47 23.43 -7.19
C ASP A 290 31.95 23.71 -7.51
N GLY A 291 32.51 22.96 -8.46
CA GLY A 291 33.91 23.07 -8.92
C GLY A 291 34.89 22.12 -8.19
N GLU A 292 34.47 21.43 -7.17
CA GLU A 292 35.29 20.45 -6.42
C GLU A 292 34.98 19.02 -6.86
N GLU A 293 36.05 18.18 -6.95
CA GLU A 293 35.89 16.74 -7.24
C GLU A 293 35.59 15.96 -5.94
N VAL A 294 34.40 15.38 -5.86
CA VAL A 294 33.99 14.49 -4.78
C VAL A 294 34.07 13.04 -5.26
N ARG A 295 34.59 12.18 -4.40
CA ARG A 295 34.66 10.72 -4.61
C ARG A 295 33.89 10.00 -3.53
N THR A 296 33.25 8.91 -3.91
CA THR A 296 32.57 7.99 -2.99
C THR A 296 32.81 6.56 -3.44
N SER A 297 32.37 5.60 -2.63
CA SER A 297 32.40 4.18 -2.95
C SER A 297 31.06 3.55 -2.64
N LEU A 298 30.92 2.28 -2.94
CA LEU A 298 29.72 1.49 -2.64
C LEU A 298 30.09 0.32 -1.72
N SER A 299 29.20 0.04 -0.78
CA SER A 299 29.11 -1.24 -0.08
C SER A 299 27.96 -2.03 -0.65
N ILE A 300 28.19 -3.30 -1.02
CA ILE A 300 27.17 -4.13 -1.70
C ILE A 300 27.05 -5.49 -1.00
N GLY A 301 25.82 -5.84 -0.61
CA GLY A 301 25.45 -7.19 -0.20
C GLY A 301 24.79 -7.94 -1.35
N VAL A 302 25.25 -9.15 -1.66
CA VAL A 302 24.76 -9.98 -2.74
C VAL A 302 24.11 -11.24 -2.18
N ALA A 303 22.90 -11.59 -2.58
CA ALA A 303 22.21 -12.82 -2.23
C ALA A 303 21.52 -13.44 -3.44
N GLN A 304 21.83 -14.70 -3.75
CA GLN A 304 21.02 -15.47 -4.71
C GLN A 304 19.76 -15.95 -4.01
N ALA A 305 18.59 -15.82 -4.67
CA ALA A 305 17.34 -16.35 -4.17
C ALA A 305 17.37 -17.90 -4.18
N LEU A 306 16.75 -18.50 -3.18
CA LEU A 306 16.70 -19.94 -2.99
C LEU A 306 15.25 -20.43 -3.11
N PRO A 307 15.00 -21.63 -3.66
CA PRO A 307 13.66 -22.20 -3.72
C PRO A 307 13.02 -22.30 -2.32
N GLY A 308 11.76 -21.86 -2.19
CA GLY A 308 11.04 -21.88 -0.93
C GLY A 308 11.44 -20.80 0.08
N GLU A 309 12.34 -19.87 -0.29
CA GLU A 309 12.76 -18.76 0.56
C GLU A 309 11.73 -17.62 0.53
N SER A 310 11.42 -17.04 1.69
CA SER A 310 10.59 -15.85 1.72
C SER A 310 11.35 -14.59 1.27
N GLU A 311 10.61 -13.59 0.76
CA GLU A 311 11.15 -12.26 0.44
C GLU A 311 11.95 -11.66 1.60
N LYS A 312 11.41 -11.81 2.81
CA LYS A 312 12.00 -11.29 4.04
C LYS A 312 13.35 -11.96 4.38
N ASP A 313 13.45 -13.26 4.16
CA ASP A 313 14.68 -14.01 4.45
C ASP A 313 15.76 -13.68 3.42
N LEU A 314 15.40 -13.58 2.12
CA LEU A 314 16.32 -13.15 1.08
C LEU A 314 16.85 -11.73 1.34
N LEU A 315 15.96 -10.77 1.66
CA LEU A 315 16.36 -9.40 2.04
C LEU A 315 17.32 -9.44 3.25
N LYS A 316 16.98 -10.17 4.29
CA LYS A 316 17.81 -10.30 5.50
C LYS A 316 19.19 -10.87 5.20
N ARG A 317 19.31 -11.84 4.28
CA ARG A 317 20.62 -12.38 3.86
C ARG A 317 21.45 -11.35 3.10
N ALA A 318 20.82 -10.62 2.17
CA ALA A 318 21.49 -9.56 1.43
C ALA A 318 21.95 -8.41 2.35
N ASP A 319 21.09 -7.97 3.28
CA ASP A 319 21.42 -6.94 4.28
C ASP A 319 22.54 -7.39 5.21
N SER A 320 22.51 -8.65 5.68
CA SER A 320 23.59 -9.19 6.51
C SER A 320 24.94 -9.22 5.77
N ALA A 321 24.92 -9.47 4.46
CA ALA A 321 26.12 -9.40 3.63
C ALA A 321 26.59 -7.94 3.49
N LEU A 322 25.68 -6.99 3.22
CA LEU A 322 25.99 -5.56 3.16
C LEU A 322 26.58 -5.04 4.48
N TYR A 323 26.00 -5.46 5.61
CA TYR A 323 26.50 -5.12 6.93
C TYR A 323 27.96 -5.57 7.14
N ARG A 324 28.33 -6.80 6.71
CA ARG A 324 29.72 -7.27 6.77
C ARG A 324 30.68 -6.36 6.01
N VAL A 325 30.27 -5.88 4.83
CA VAL A 325 31.10 -4.94 4.04
C VAL A 325 31.28 -3.61 4.79
N LYS A 326 30.17 -3.04 5.29
CA LYS A 326 30.22 -1.76 6.04
C LYS A 326 31.15 -1.84 7.26
N HIS A 327 31.17 -2.97 7.99
CA HIS A 327 32.04 -3.18 9.14
C HIS A 327 33.46 -3.66 8.79
N GLY A 328 33.63 -4.21 7.59
CA GLY A 328 34.96 -4.64 7.08
C GLY A 328 35.79 -3.54 6.44
N GLY A 329 35.34 -2.26 6.50
CA GLY A 329 36.09 -1.14 5.93
C GLY A 329 35.41 -0.48 4.71
N ARG A 330 34.18 -0.89 4.36
CA ARG A 330 33.39 -0.38 3.21
C ARG A 330 34.07 -0.64 1.87
N ASN A 331 33.59 0.03 0.81
CA ASN A 331 34.16 0.00 -0.54
C ASN A 331 34.38 -1.42 -1.08
N GLY A 332 33.33 -2.23 -1.13
CA GLY A 332 33.44 -3.62 -1.56
C GLY A 332 32.11 -4.33 -1.61
N LEU A 333 32.19 -5.64 -1.74
CA LEU A 333 31.01 -6.50 -1.75
C LEU A 333 31.20 -7.72 -0.84
N ALA A 334 30.09 -8.29 -0.38
CA ALA A 334 30.05 -9.60 0.23
C ALA A 334 28.89 -10.42 -0.33
N VAL A 335 29.11 -11.71 -0.52
CA VAL A 335 28.05 -12.64 -0.94
C VAL A 335 27.48 -13.30 0.33
N ALA A 336 26.14 -13.34 0.39
CA ALA A 336 25.44 -14.03 1.46
C ALA A 336 25.68 -15.55 1.34
N GLU A 337 26.01 -16.18 2.44
CA GLU A 337 26.08 -17.63 2.53
C GLU A 337 24.66 -18.20 2.32
N GLY A 338 24.57 -19.37 1.69
CA GLY A 338 23.33 -20.15 1.67
C GLY A 338 22.93 -20.52 3.12
N PRO A 339 21.68 -20.94 3.35
CA PRO A 339 21.32 -21.49 4.64
C PRO A 339 22.33 -22.60 4.96
N LYS A 340 22.90 -22.55 6.17
CA LYS A 340 23.71 -23.66 6.65
C LYS A 340 22.80 -24.87 6.65
N GLU A 341 23.10 -25.87 5.84
CA GLU A 341 22.52 -27.20 5.99
C GLU A 341 22.67 -27.56 7.47
N GLY A 342 21.52 -27.69 8.17
CA GLY A 342 21.56 -28.16 9.55
C GLY A 342 22.22 -29.55 9.55
N PRO A 343 22.90 -29.94 10.65
CA PRO A 343 23.49 -31.25 10.71
C PRO A 343 22.41 -32.29 10.43
N ASP A 344 22.66 -33.11 9.40
CA ASP A 344 21.84 -34.23 9.01
C ASP A 344 21.36 -34.97 10.26
N THR A 345 20.05 -34.95 10.49
CA THR A 345 19.40 -35.90 11.40
C THR A 345 19.40 -37.25 10.69
N VAL A 346 20.45 -38.03 10.96
CA VAL A 346 20.48 -39.48 10.66
C VAL A 346 19.49 -40.20 11.55
#